data_477cbbc496360affb176d293165cc582
#
_entry.id   477cbbc496360affb176d293165cc582
#
_cell.length_a   1.000
_cell.length_b   1.000
_cell.length_c   1.000
_cell.angle_alpha   90.00
_cell.angle_beta   90.00
_cell.angle_gamma   90.00
#
_symmetry.space_group_name_H-M   'P 1'
#
loop_
_entity.id
_entity.type
_entity.pdbx_description
1 polymer ?
#
loop_
_entity_poly.entity_id
_entity_poly.type
_entity_poly.pdbx_seq_one_letter_code
_entity_poly.pdbx_strand_id
1 'polypeptide(L)'
;MRITRREKKFWEQHLSCVRHITLDPKGPGVVRLHMIPPRAEGKDEPFLLLLNGAKLIPLNLSWAILLANFMAALEHFFTEGDNAPDREVKQADWERLAEEAVTATRSVYPRTKPEQLREDLALLMESLIAIARGQEPPVEVGTLSLGDYAPYMSAPHRMDLMVSAMTQDGAWHCNQKCLHCYAAGQPMGESRELTTAQWKEALERLRHANIPQV
;
A
#
# COMPACT_ATOMS: atom_id res chain seq x y z
N MET A 1 24.89 0.99 0.50
CA MET A 1 25.07 1.03 -0.99
C MET A 1 24.72 2.42 -1.51
N ARG A 2 25.51 3.00 -2.44
CA ARG A 2 25.20 4.32 -3.02
C ARG A 2 24.10 4.14 -4.08
N ILE A 3 22.99 4.85 -3.94
CA ILE A 3 21.95 4.91 -4.96
C ILE A 3 22.41 5.75 -6.17
N THR A 4 22.03 5.35 -7.36
CA THR A 4 22.33 6.07 -8.59
C THR A 4 21.45 7.31 -8.72
N ARG A 5 21.85 8.27 -9.60
CA ARG A 5 21.03 9.47 -9.86
C ARG A 5 19.63 9.14 -10.39
N ARG A 6 19.48 8.04 -11.15
CA ARG A 6 18.19 7.61 -11.68
C ARG A 6 17.29 7.03 -10.58
N GLU A 7 17.85 6.17 -9.73
CA GLU A 7 17.15 5.62 -8.57
C GLU A 7 16.71 6.73 -7.63
N LYS A 8 17.59 7.70 -7.34
CA LYS A 8 17.26 8.85 -6.51
C LYS A 8 16.10 9.65 -7.07
N LYS A 9 16.14 10.00 -8.36
CA LYS A 9 15.05 10.73 -9.02
C LYS A 9 13.73 9.95 -8.95
N PHE A 10 13.77 8.63 -9.20
CA PHE A 10 12.59 7.78 -9.11
C PHE A 10 12.03 7.72 -7.68
N TRP A 11 12.92 7.59 -6.69
CA TRP A 11 12.55 7.61 -5.28
C TRP A 11 11.80 8.88 -4.91
N GLU A 12 12.39 10.05 -5.19
CA GLU A 12 11.79 11.34 -4.86
C GLU A 12 10.40 11.51 -5.50
N GLN A 13 10.20 10.98 -6.69
CA GLN A 13 8.96 11.14 -7.45
C GLN A 13 7.88 10.09 -7.11
N HIS A 14 8.27 8.86 -6.79
CA HIS A 14 7.34 7.73 -6.76
C HIS A 14 7.38 6.88 -5.49
N LEU A 15 8.42 7.02 -4.66
CA LEU A 15 8.65 6.15 -3.51
C LEU A 15 8.82 6.92 -2.19
N SER A 16 8.47 8.20 -2.14
CA SER A 16 8.65 9.05 -0.96
C SER A 16 7.55 8.88 0.10
N CYS A 17 6.45 8.23 -0.25
CA CYS A 17 5.35 7.96 0.67
C CYS A 17 4.76 6.57 0.41
N VAL A 18 3.93 6.12 1.34
CA VAL A 18 3.23 4.82 1.23
C VAL A 18 2.44 4.74 -0.07
N ARG A 19 2.58 3.60 -0.73
CA ARG A 19 1.72 3.21 -1.86
C ARG A 19 0.92 1.99 -1.47
N HIS A 20 -0.31 1.91 -1.94
CA HIS A 20 -1.16 0.76 -1.68
C HIS A 20 -1.88 0.30 -2.94
N ILE A 21 -2.21 -0.98 -2.98
CA ILE A 21 -3.08 -1.58 -3.97
C ILE A 21 -3.87 -2.71 -3.35
N THR A 22 -5.09 -2.89 -3.80
CA THR A 22 -5.94 -4.03 -3.46
C THR A 22 -6.24 -4.81 -4.73
N LEU A 23 -5.85 -6.08 -4.73
CA LEU A 23 -6.14 -7.03 -5.80
C LEU A 23 -7.29 -7.91 -5.34
N ASP A 24 -8.22 -8.20 -6.24
CA ASP A 24 -9.40 -9.05 -6.00
C ASP A 24 -10.20 -8.63 -4.73
N PRO A 25 -10.72 -7.40 -4.67
CA PRO A 25 -11.38 -6.88 -3.45
C PRO A 25 -12.63 -7.65 -3.03
N LYS A 26 -13.23 -8.42 -3.95
CA LYS A 26 -14.46 -9.21 -3.73
C LYS A 26 -14.21 -10.72 -3.67
N GLY A 27 -13.01 -11.17 -3.98
CA GLY A 27 -12.66 -12.59 -4.02
C GLY A 27 -12.27 -13.16 -2.66
N PRO A 28 -12.25 -14.48 -2.55
CA PRO A 28 -11.84 -15.18 -1.32
C PRO A 28 -10.35 -15.04 -0.99
N GLY A 29 -9.58 -14.43 -1.88
CA GLY A 29 -8.14 -14.26 -1.77
C GLY A 29 -7.69 -12.82 -1.92
N VAL A 30 -8.38 -11.86 -1.28
CA VAL A 30 -7.99 -10.45 -1.29
C VAL A 30 -6.51 -10.27 -0.95
N VAL A 31 -5.78 -9.59 -1.83
CA VAL A 31 -4.39 -9.22 -1.62
C VAL A 31 -4.31 -7.71 -1.46
N ARG A 32 -4.03 -7.26 -0.24
CA ARG A 32 -3.78 -5.85 0.07
C ARG A 32 -2.30 -5.65 0.30
N LEU A 33 -1.70 -4.80 -0.50
CA LEU A 33 -0.28 -4.45 -0.42
C LEU A 33 -0.14 -2.99 -0.03
N HIS A 34 0.65 -2.74 1.02
CA HIS A 34 1.12 -1.41 1.35
C HIS A 34 2.64 -1.42 1.29
N MET A 35 3.21 -0.65 0.38
CA MET A 35 4.64 -0.48 0.27
C MET A 35 5.07 0.75 1.05
N ILE A 36 5.85 0.55 2.10
CA ILE A 36 6.28 1.55 3.06
C ILE A 36 7.73 1.89 2.75
N PRO A 37 8.06 3.17 2.48
CA PRO A 37 9.43 3.59 2.25
C PRO A 37 10.25 3.56 3.54
N PRO A 38 11.58 3.35 3.47
CA PRO A 38 12.47 3.53 4.60
C PRO A 38 12.53 5.00 5.03
N ARG A 39 12.91 5.25 6.29
CA ARG A 39 12.96 6.59 6.88
C ARG A 39 13.91 7.56 6.20
N ALA A 40 14.96 7.04 5.61
CA ALA A 40 15.97 7.87 4.98
C ALA A 40 16.46 7.27 3.67
N GLU A 41 16.55 8.13 2.68
CA GLU A 41 17.10 7.85 1.37
C GLU A 41 18.55 7.34 1.45
N GLY A 42 18.87 6.29 0.69
CA GLY A 42 20.22 5.78 0.53
C GLY A 42 20.82 5.04 1.72
N LYS A 43 20.03 4.73 2.73
CA LYS A 43 20.44 3.83 3.81
C LYS A 43 20.18 2.38 3.43
N ASP A 44 20.85 1.47 4.11
CA ASP A 44 20.67 0.01 3.94
C ASP A 44 19.34 -0.48 4.56
N GLU A 45 18.41 0.42 4.82
CA GLU A 45 17.05 0.11 5.29
C GLU A 45 16.20 -0.36 4.10
N PRO A 46 15.54 -1.51 4.18
CA PRO A 46 14.70 -2.02 3.11
C PRO A 46 13.40 -1.23 2.98
N PHE A 47 12.79 -1.25 1.81
CA PHE A 47 11.36 -1.02 1.68
C PHE A 47 10.61 -2.16 2.36
N LEU A 48 9.46 -1.86 2.91
CA LEU A 48 8.65 -2.89 3.57
C LEU A 48 7.32 -3.03 2.84
N LEU A 49 6.97 -4.27 2.53
CA LEU A 49 5.62 -4.61 2.10
C LEU A 49 4.83 -5.11 3.31
N LEU A 50 3.73 -4.44 3.59
CA LEU A 50 2.72 -4.95 4.49
C LEU A 50 1.65 -5.65 3.66
N LEU A 51 1.60 -6.97 3.76
CA LEU A 51 0.67 -7.82 3.04
C LEU A 51 -0.49 -8.20 3.95
N ASN A 52 -1.71 -7.89 3.52
CA ASN A 52 -2.97 -8.14 4.23
C ASN A 52 -2.98 -7.68 5.70
N GLY A 53 -2.22 -6.61 6.00
CA GLY A 53 -2.13 -6.07 7.34
C GLY A 53 -1.40 -6.93 8.38
N ALA A 54 -0.79 -8.05 7.96
CA ALA A 54 -0.25 -9.05 8.89
C ALA A 54 1.21 -9.46 8.61
N LYS A 55 1.62 -9.51 7.34
CA LYS A 55 2.97 -9.98 6.96
C LYS A 55 3.82 -8.81 6.50
N LEU A 56 5.00 -8.68 7.10
CA LEU A 56 6.01 -7.67 6.75
C LEU A 56 7.12 -8.34 5.95
N ILE A 57 7.26 -7.94 4.70
CA ILE A 57 8.22 -8.50 3.74
C ILE A 57 9.21 -7.40 3.35
N PRO A 58 10.51 -7.55 3.64
CA PRO A 58 11.51 -6.58 3.23
C PRO A 58 11.80 -6.70 1.73
N LEU A 59 11.86 -5.56 1.04
CA LEU A 59 12.26 -5.45 -0.36
C LEU A 59 13.50 -4.57 -0.50
N ASN A 60 14.40 -4.98 -1.37
CA ASN A 60 15.46 -4.09 -1.82
C ASN A 60 14.91 -3.02 -2.79
N LEU A 61 15.71 -1.99 -3.06
CA LEU A 61 15.28 -0.86 -3.89
C LEU A 61 14.91 -1.27 -5.33
N SER A 62 15.60 -2.23 -5.94
CA SER A 62 15.30 -2.63 -7.32
C SER A 62 13.94 -3.32 -7.45
N TRP A 63 13.61 -4.18 -6.50
CA TRP A 63 12.30 -4.84 -6.44
C TRP A 63 11.19 -3.85 -6.04
N ALA A 64 11.49 -2.89 -5.15
CA ALA A 64 10.56 -1.83 -4.82
C ALA A 64 10.24 -0.94 -6.03
N ILE A 65 11.22 -0.60 -6.86
CA ILE A 65 11.02 0.16 -8.11
C ILE A 65 10.18 -0.64 -9.11
N LEU A 66 10.48 -1.92 -9.31
CA LEU A 66 9.71 -2.79 -10.20
C LEU A 66 8.25 -2.90 -9.77
N LEU A 67 8.03 -3.18 -8.48
CA LEU A 67 6.69 -3.26 -7.91
C LEU A 67 5.94 -1.93 -7.97
N ALA A 68 6.61 -0.80 -7.69
CA ALA A 68 6.00 0.52 -7.76
C ALA A 68 5.53 0.88 -9.18
N ASN A 69 6.31 0.52 -10.19
CA ASN A 69 5.90 0.71 -11.59
C ASN A 69 4.69 -0.18 -11.94
N PHE A 70 4.65 -1.41 -11.45
CA PHE A 70 3.49 -2.28 -11.64
C PHE A 70 2.24 -1.76 -10.91
N MET A 71 2.39 -1.29 -9.68
CA MET A 71 1.30 -0.65 -8.93
C MET A 71 0.79 0.61 -9.66
N ALA A 72 1.68 1.41 -10.24
CA ALA A 72 1.29 2.59 -11.01
C ALA A 72 0.52 2.22 -12.29
N ALA A 73 0.95 1.18 -13.01
CA ALA A 73 0.23 0.68 -14.18
C ALA A 73 -1.17 0.16 -13.83
N LEU A 74 -1.31 -0.55 -12.71
CA LEU A 74 -2.60 -0.99 -12.20
C LEU A 74 -3.49 0.17 -11.77
N GLU A 75 -2.96 1.15 -11.05
CA GLU A 75 -3.69 2.34 -10.62
C GLU A 75 -4.25 3.10 -11.84
N HIS A 76 -3.41 3.28 -12.86
CA HIS A 76 -3.82 3.90 -14.12
C HIS A 76 -4.93 3.11 -14.83
N PHE A 77 -4.79 1.78 -14.88
CA PHE A 77 -5.80 0.89 -15.46
C PHE A 77 -7.18 1.01 -14.78
N PHE A 78 -7.22 1.19 -13.47
CA PHE A 78 -8.47 1.35 -12.72
C PHE A 78 -9.01 2.79 -12.70
N THR A 79 -8.22 3.78 -13.09
CA THR A 79 -8.63 5.19 -13.11
C THR A 79 -8.99 5.71 -14.52
N GLU A 80 -8.49 5.08 -15.59
CA GLU A 80 -8.81 5.46 -16.95
C GLU A 80 -10.06 4.79 -17.50
N GLY A 81 -10.97 5.63 -17.99
CA GLY A 81 -12.23 5.25 -18.65
C GLY A 81 -13.44 5.16 -17.73
N ASP A 82 -14.60 4.85 -18.30
CA ASP A 82 -15.88 4.59 -17.59
C ASP A 82 -15.83 3.34 -16.69
N ASN A 83 -14.64 2.90 -16.33
CA ASN A 83 -14.40 1.65 -15.64
C ASN A 83 -14.39 1.89 -14.14
N ALA A 84 -15.51 1.53 -13.55
CA ALA A 84 -15.64 1.44 -12.10
C ALA A 84 -14.53 0.58 -11.47
N PRO A 85 -14.22 0.80 -10.19
CA PRO A 85 -13.24 -0.01 -9.43
C PRO A 85 -13.57 -1.53 -9.37
N ASP A 86 -14.63 -1.94 -10.01
CA ASP A 86 -15.14 -3.31 -10.09
C ASP A 86 -14.71 -4.06 -11.36
N ARG A 87 -13.85 -3.47 -12.19
CA ARG A 87 -13.37 -4.11 -13.41
C ARG A 87 -12.49 -5.32 -13.09
N GLU A 88 -12.84 -6.48 -13.63
CA GLU A 88 -12.01 -7.66 -13.57
C GLU A 88 -10.80 -7.51 -14.50
N VAL A 89 -9.60 -7.77 -13.98
CA VAL A 89 -8.37 -7.76 -14.76
C VAL A 89 -8.22 -9.10 -15.48
N LYS A 90 -8.31 -9.10 -16.80
CA LYS A 90 -8.14 -10.31 -17.62
C LYS A 90 -6.66 -10.65 -17.80
N GLN A 91 -6.36 -11.88 -18.22
CA GLN A 91 -4.98 -12.32 -18.46
C GLN A 91 -4.22 -11.41 -19.42
N ALA A 92 -4.84 -10.96 -20.51
CA ALA A 92 -4.22 -10.04 -21.47
C ALA A 92 -3.93 -8.66 -20.86
N ASP A 93 -4.76 -8.20 -19.90
CA ASP A 93 -4.50 -6.96 -19.17
C ASP A 93 -3.27 -7.12 -18.26
N TRP A 94 -3.14 -8.25 -17.55
CA TRP A 94 -1.98 -8.55 -16.73
C TRP A 94 -0.68 -8.52 -17.52
N GLU A 95 -0.65 -9.15 -18.69
CA GLU A 95 0.51 -9.17 -19.58
C GLU A 95 0.88 -7.75 -20.03
N ARG A 96 -0.10 -6.94 -20.42
CA ARG A 96 0.11 -5.55 -20.81
C ARG A 96 0.64 -4.70 -19.64
N LEU A 97 0.06 -4.82 -18.46
CA LEU A 97 0.48 -4.10 -17.27
C LEU A 97 1.90 -4.47 -16.84
N ALA A 98 2.26 -5.76 -16.96
CA ALA A 98 3.62 -6.22 -16.71
C ALA A 98 4.61 -5.60 -17.71
N GLU A 99 4.28 -5.52 -19.01
CA GLU A 99 5.12 -4.86 -20.00
C GLU A 99 5.29 -3.35 -19.76
N GLU A 100 4.23 -2.67 -19.33
CA GLU A 100 4.30 -1.26 -18.94
C GLU A 100 5.25 -1.08 -17.74
N ALA A 101 5.14 -1.92 -16.72
CA ALA A 101 6.02 -1.90 -15.55
C ALA A 101 7.48 -2.19 -15.90
N VAL A 102 7.73 -3.18 -16.75
CA VAL A 102 9.08 -3.53 -17.25
C VAL A 102 9.67 -2.36 -18.04
N THR A 103 8.91 -1.76 -18.94
CA THR A 103 9.36 -0.62 -19.74
C THR A 103 9.70 0.58 -18.85
N ALA A 104 8.83 0.91 -17.88
CA ALA A 104 9.07 1.99 -16.93
C ALA A 104 10.30 1.70 -16.04
N THR A 105 10.48 0.46 -15.57
CA THR A 105 11.63 0.05 -14.77
C THR A 105 12.95 0.16 -15.53
N ARG A 106 12.95 -0.12 -16.82
CA ARG A 106 14.14 0.06 -17.68
C ARG A 106 14.57 1.52 -17.84
N SER A 107 13.69 2.49 -17.61
CA SER A 107 14.12 3.89 -17.57
C SER A 107 15.11 4.15 -16.42
N VAL A 108 14.98 3.41 -15.33
CA VAL A 108 15.89 3.45 -14.17
C VAL A 108 17.08 2.50 -14.39
N TYR A 109 16.81 1.28 -14.85
CA TYR A 109 17.80 0.21 -15.07
C TYR A 109 17.96 -0.18 -16.54
N PRO A 110 18.55 0.67 -17.40
CA PRO A 110 18.57 0.47 -18.86
C PRO A 110 19.44 -0.71 -19.31
N ARG A 111 20.30 -1.23 -18.44
CA ARG A 111 21.17 -2.39 -18.72
C ARG A 111 20.54 -3.72 -18.35
N THR A 112 19.44 -3.72 -17.60
CA THR A 112 18.73 -4.95 -17.22
C THR A 112 17.93 -5.45 -18.42
N LYS A 113 18.02 -6.75 -18.68
CA LYS A 113 17.26 -7.38 -19.76
C LYS A 113 15.76 -7.37 -19.43
N PRO A 114 14.89 -7.09 -20.40
CA PRO A 114 13.44 -7.10 -20.17
C PRO A 114 12.93 -8.47 -19.67
N GLU A 115 13.51 -9.56 -20.18
CA GLU A 115 13.15 -10.93 -19.80
C GLU A 115 13.37 -11.14 -18.30
N GLN A 116 14.51 -10.69 -17.77
CA GLN A 116 14.82 -10.79 -16.34
C GLN A 116 13.81 -10.01 -15.49
N LEU A 117 13.42 -8.81 -15.90
CA LEU A 117 12.43 -8.01 -15.17
C LEU A 117 11.04 -8.65 -15.19
N ARG A 118 10.67 -9.34 -16.29
CA ARG A 118 9.40 -10.09 -16.36
C ARG A 118 9.42 -11.26 -15.40
N GLU A 119 10.51 -12.04 -15.41
CA GLU A 119 10.71 -13.17 -14.50
C GLU A 119 10.69 -12.72 -13.05
N ASP A 120 11.40 -11.65 -12.71
CA ASP A 120 11.43 -11.07 -11.37
C ASP A 120 10.03 -10.60 -10.93
N LEU A 121 9.28 -9.93 -11.81
CA LEU A 121 7.93 -9.47 -11.51
C LEU A 121 6.97 -10.64 -11.31
N ALA A 122 7.02 -11.64 -12.20
CA ALA A 122 6.19 -12.85 -12.09
C ALA A 122 6.46 -13.56 -10.77
N LEU A 123 7.73 -13.78 -10.43
CA LEU A 123 8.16 -14.45 -9.20
C LEU A 123 7.70 -13.67 -7.96
N LEU A 124 7.84 -12.34 -7.98
CA LEU A 124 7.37 -11.47 -6.90
C LEU A 124 5.86 -11.59 -6.70
N MET A 125 5.09 -11.47 -7.77
CA MET A 125 3.62 -11.54 -7.71
C MET A 125 3.12 -12.90 -7.27
N GLU A 126 3.70 -13.99 -7.81
CA GLU A 126 3.37 -15.36 -7.42
C GLU A 126 3.65 -15.59 -5.92
N SER A 127 4.81 -15.13 -5.45
CA SER A 127 5.18 -15.25 -4.03
C SER A 127 4.22 -14.48 -3.13
N LEU A 128 3.87 -13.24 -3.47
CA LEU A 128 2.95 -12.41 -2.69
C LEU A 128 1.54 -13.01 -2.64
N ILE A 129 1.05 -13.54 -3.76
CA ILE A 129 -0.26 -14.19 -3.83
C ILE A 129 -0.26 -15.50 -3.02
N ALA A 130 0.78 -16.32 -3.11
CA ALA A 130 0.91 -17.55 -2.33
C ALA A 130 0.87 -17.24 -0.82
N ILE A 131 1.70 -16.29 -0.36
CA ILE A 131 1.73 -15.88 1.05
C ILE A 131 0.37 -15.32 1.50
N ALA A 132 -0.28 -14.49 0.67
CA ALA A 132 -1.60 -13.95 0.99
C ALA A 132 -2.68 -15.02 1.17
N ARG A 133 -2.55 -16.13 0.45
CA ARG A 133 -3.45 -17.29 0.52
C ARG A 133 -3.03 -18.32 1.56
N GLY A 134 -1.95 -18.09 2.31
CA GLY A 134 -1.41 -19.05 3.28
C GLY A 134 -0.77 -20.28 2.62
N GLN A 135 -0.34 -20.14 1.36
CA GLN A 135 0.38 -21.15 0.60
C GLN A 135 1.88 -20.93 0.67
N GLU A 136 2.65 -21.96 0.39
CA GLU A 136 4.11 -21.87 0.32
C GLU A 136 4.52 -21.10 -0.96
N PRO A 137 5.34 -20.04 -0.84
CA PRO A 137 5.80 -19.31 -2.02
C PRO A 137 6.84 -20.10 -2.80
N PRO A 138 7.00 -19.84 -4.12
CA PRO A 138 7.95 -20.57 -4.97
C PRO A 138 9.43 -20.38 -4.60
N VAL A 139 9.72 -19.35 -3.80
CA VAL A 139 11.04 -19.05 -3.25
C VAL A 139 10.92 -18.68 -1.79
N GLU A 140 11.99 -18.88 -1.05
CA GLU A 140 12.05 -18.45 0.36
C GLU A 140 11.93 -16.93 0.44
N VAL A 141 10.89 -16.46 1.15
CA VAL A 141 10.62 -15.04 1.37
C VAL A 141 10.84 -14.74 2.85
N GLY A 142 11.85 -13.93 3.14
CA GLY A 142 12.09 -13.44 4.49
C GLY A 142 10.92 -12.57 4.97
N THR A 143 10.51 -12.77 6.22
CA THR A 143 9.50 -11.93 6.88
C THR A 143 10.08 -11.30 8.14
N LEU A 144 9.61 -10.11 8.49
CA LEU A 144 9.97 -9.44 9.74
C LEU A 144 8.84 -9.59 10.76
N SER A 145 9.20 -9.74 12.03
CA SER A 145 8.27 -9.55 13.12
C SER A 145 8.01 -8.05 13.35
N LEU A 146 6.94 -7.70 14.07
CA LEU A 146 6.71 -6.31 14.48
C LEU A 146 7.84 -5.77 15.35
N GLY A 147 8.49 -6.62 16.17
CA GLY A 147 9.64 -6.26 16.97
C GLY A 147 10.86 -5.89 16.10
N ASP A 148 11.11 -6.65 15.04
CA ASP A 148 12.18 -6.37 14.08
C ASP A 148 11.90 -5.11 13.26
N TYR A 149 10.63 -4.82 12.97
CA TYR A 149 10.22 -3.64 12.23
C TYR A 149 10.19 -2.36 13.07
N ALA A 150 9.84 -2.44 14.36
CA ALA A 150 9.64 -1.29 15.23
C ALA A 150 10.79 -0.25 15.21
N PRO A 151 12.09 -0.63 15.18
CA PRO A 151 13.18 0.33 15.09
C PRO A 151 13.21 1.16 13.79
N TYR A 152 12.56 0.68 12.74
CA TYR A 152 12.53 1.30 11.41
C TYR A 152 11.24 2.08 11.14
N MET A 153 10.27 2.04 12.05
CA MET A 153 9.01 2.76 11.89
C MET A 153 9.23 4.27 11.91
N SER A 154 8.72 4.94 10.88
CA SER A 154 8.69 6.41 10.79
C SER A 154 7.36 7.01 11.26
N ALA A 155 6.34 6.18 11.36
CA ALA A 155 4.97 6.56 11.75
C ALA A 155 4.27 5.37 12.42
N PRO A 156 3.12 5.58 13.07
CA PRO A 156 2.30 4.48 13.56
C PRO A 156 1.96 3.48 12.46
N HIS A 157 2.05 2.18 12.76
CA HIS A 157 1.73 1.10 11.83
C HIS A 157 0.24 1.10 11.41
N ARG A 158 -0.62 1.54 12.32
CA ARG A 158 -2.06 1.67 12.12
C ARG A 158 -2.59 2.88 12.88
N MET A 159 -3.60 3.52 12.31
CA MET A 159 -4.35 4.60 12.98
C MET A 159 -5.85 4.35 12.84
N ASP A 160 -6.55 4.31 13.96
CA ASP A 160 -7.99 4.24 13.95
C ASP A 160 -8.57 5.66 13.93
N LEU A 161 -9.47 5.94 12.98
CA LEU A 161 -10.07 7.25 12.78
C LEU A 161 -11.53 7.23 13.24
N MET A 162 -11.90 8.14 14.11
CA MET A 162 -13.31 8.37 14.43
C MET A 162 -13.91 9.30 13.37
N VAL A 163 -14.62 8.73 12.40
CA VAL A 163 -15.19 9.48 11.28
C VAL A 163 -16.45 10.27 11.62
N SER A 164 -17.13 9.91 12.71
CA SER A 164 -18.31 10.61 13.22
C SER A 164 -18.32 10.60 14.73
N ALA A 165 -18.62 11.73 15.35
CA ALA A 165 -18.90 11.82 16.77
C ALA A 165 -20.32 11.31 17.13
N MET A 166 -21.14 10.95 16.15
CA MET A 166 -22.52 10.52 16.31
C MET A 166 -23.36 11.51 17.15
N THR A 167 -23.07 12.82 17.04
CA THR A 167 -23.80 13.86 17.77
C THR A 167 -24.79 14.57 16.87
N GLN A 168 -25.98 14.79 17.42
CA GLN A 168 -26.99 15.65 16.83
C GLN A 168 -27.58 16.51 17.96
N ASP A 169 -27.65 17.83 17.76
CA ASP A 169 -28.20 18.79 18.73
C ASP A 169 -27.62 18.65 20.15
N GLY A 170 -26.31 18.41 20.24
CA GLY A 170 -25.58 18.24 21.50
C GLY A 170 -25.82 16.90 22.21
N ALA A 171 -26.56 15.99 21.62
CA ALA A 171 -26.84 14.68 22.16
C ALA A 171 -26.19 13.55 21.31
N TRP A 172 -25.87 12.45 21.95
CA TRP A 172 -25.37 11.26 21.27
C TRP A 172 -26.50 10.51 20.52
N HIS A 173 -26.35 10.35 19.22
CA HIS A 173 -27.38 9.88 18.30
C HIS A 173 -27.04 8.54 17.61
N CYS A 174 -26.21 7.69 18.20
CA CYS A 174 -25.92 6.38 17.63
C CYS A 174 -27.13 5.45 17.74
N ASN A 175 -27.49 4.81 16.64
CA ASN A 175 -28.57 3.81 16.58
C ASN A 175 -28.15 2.43 17.12
N GLN A 176 -26.85 2.20 17.30
CA GLN A 176 -26.27 0.98 17.86
C GLN A 176 -26.14 1.12 19.38
N LYS A 177 -26.97 0.50 20.15
CA LYS A 177 -26.92 0.54 21.62
C LYS A 177 -25.97 -0.54 22.15
N CYS A 178 -24.70 -0.51 21.74
CA CYS A 178 -23.70 -1.50 22.14
C CYS A 178 -23.42 -1.43 23.65
N LEU A 179 -23.51 -2.55 24.35
CA LEU A 179 -23.27 -2.62 25.80
C LEU A 179 -21.85 -2.21 26.22
N HIS A 180 -20.87 -2.39 25.33
CA HIS A 180 -19.45 -2.07 25.56
C HIS A 180 -18.97 -0.84 24.78
N CYS A 181 -19.89 0.08 24.44
CA CYS A 181 -19.50 1.25 23.67
C CYS A 181 -18.71 2.25 24.54
N TYR A 182 -17.43 2.44 24.20
CA TYR A 182 -16.58 3.41 24.89
C TYR A 182 -16.99 4.85 24.66
N ALA A 183 -17.76 5.13 23.59
CA ALA A 183 -18.25 6.47 23.25
C ALA A 183 -19.60 6.79 23.92
N ALA A 184 -20.30 5.79 24.47
CA ALA A 184 -21.59 6.01 25.12
C ALA A 184 -21.41 6.80 26.43
N GLY A 185 -22.19 7.87 26.55
CA GLY A 185 -22.18 8.69 27.78
C GLY A 185 -20.98 9.64 27.92
N GLN A 186 -20.12 9.76 26.90
CA GLN A 186 -19.10 10.80 26.89
C GLN A 186 -19.76 12.20 26.76
N PRO A 187 -19.24 13.22 27.49
CA PRO A 187 -19.70 14.57 27.27
C PRO A 187 -19.41 14.99 25.83
N MET A 188 -20.48 15.25 25.10
CA MET A 188 -20.39 15.60 23.68
C MET A 188 -20.32 17.13 23.57
N GLY A 189 -19.19 17.61 23.05
CA GLY A 189 -19.09 19.01 22.62
C GLY A 189 -19.85 19.25 21.33
N GLU A 190 -20.09 20.50 20.99
CA GLU A 190 -20.51 20.88 19.63
C GLU A 190 -19.37 20.56 18.66
N SER A 191 -19.42 19.40 18.02
CA SER A 191 -18.45 19.02 16.99
C SER A 191 -19.11 19.10 15.62
N ARG A 192 -18.45 19.80 14.70
CA ARG A 192 -18.79 19.70 13.27
C ARG A 192 -18.05 18.53 12.69
N GLU A 193 -18.78 17.65 12.06
CA GLU A 193 -18.18 16.54 11.30
C GLU A 193 -17.42 17.05 10.09
N LEU A 194 -16.33 16.38 9.76
CA LEU A 194 -15.56 16.71 8.57
C LEU A 194 -16.35 16.37 7.31
N THR A 195 -16.26 17.23 6.33
CA THR A 195 -16.80 16.95 4.99
C THR A 195 -15.99 15.85 4.30
N THR A 196 -16.57 15.24 3.28
CA THR A 196 -15.86 14.25 2.45
C THR A 196 -14.54 14.80 1.89
N ALA A 197 -14.50 16.10 1.50
CA ALA A 197 -13.27 16.72 1.00
C ALA A 197 -12.19 16.81 2.09
N GLN A 198 -12.58 17.19 3.31
CA GLN A 198 -11.66 17.26 4.45
C GLN A 198 -11.16 15.86 4.86
N TRP A 199 -12.02 14.83 4.80
CA TRP A 199 -11.61 13.45 5.04
C TRP A 199 -10.61 12.97 3.99
N LYS A 200 -10.83 13.26 2.70
CA LYS A 200 -9.88 12.93 1.64
C LYS A 200 -8.51 13.60 1.88
N GLU A 201 -8.51 14.87 2.27
CA GLU A 201 -7.29 15.60 2.61
C GLU A 201 -6.59 14.97 3.83
N ALA A 202 -7.33 14.61 4.88
CA ALA A 202 -6.77 13.96 6.06
C ALA A 202 -6.12 12.62 5.71
N LEU A 203 -6.79 11.77 4.91
CA LEU A 203 -6.25 10.48 4.45
C LEU A 203 -4.98 10.67 3.60
N GLU A 204 -4.95 11.68 2.73
CA GLU A 204 -3.76 11.99 1.94
C GLU A 204 -2.58 12.44 2.81
N ARG A 205 -2.83 13.24 3.84
CA ARG A 205 -1.80 13.63 4.84
C ARG A 205 -1.27 12.39 5.59
N LEU A 206 -2.14 11.45 5.96
CA LEU A 206 -1.72 10.20 6.63
C LEU A 206 -0.85 9.33 5.69
N ARG A 207 -1.22 9.26 4.41
CA ARG A 207 -0.41 8.59 3.39
C ARG A 207 0.99 9.20 3.27
N HIS A 208 1.09 10.54 3.23
CA HIS A 208 2.38 11.24 3.21
C HIS A 208 3.17 11.11 4.51
N ALA A 209 2.50 10.90 5.64
CA ALA A 209 3.13 10.60 6.92
C ALA A 209 3.59 9.12 7.04
N ASN A 210 3.45 8.33 5.98
CA ASN A 210 3.81 6.90 5.92
C ASN A 210 3.01 6.01 6.88
N ILE A 211 1.74 6.35 7.14
CA ILE A 211 0.83 5.48 7.89
C ILE A 211 0.18 4.50 6.90
N PRO A 212 0.49 3.19 6.99
CA PRO A 212 0.07 2.23 5.97
C PRO A 212 -1.38 1.78 6.12
N GLN A 213 -1.96 1.89 7.32
CA GLN A 213 -3.33 1.43 7.59
C GLN A 213 -4.11 2.48 8.39
N VAL A 214 -5.36 2.66 8.00
CA VAL A 214 -6.36 3.49 8.70
C VAL A 214 -7.69 2.75 8.79
#